data_891777b6c8d67d60d9d986e8c449ff16
#
_entry.id   891777b6c8d67d60d9d986e8c449ff16
#
_cell.length_a   1.000
_cell.length_b   1.000
_cell.length_c   1.000
_cell.angle_alpha   90.00
_cell.angle_beta   90.00
_cell.angle_gamma   90.00
#
_symmetry.space_group_name_H-M   'P 1'
#
loop_
_entity.id
_entity.type
_entity.pdbx_description
1 polymer ?
#
loop_
_entity_poly.entity_id
_entity_poly.type
_entity_poly.pdbx_seq_one_letter_code
_entity_poly.pdbx_strand_id
1 'polypeptide(L)'
;EGCLFGWGAANPESFDSEQLAAYRQAWRQKDTIYGSCADYRAAASVDFSMDEEDLNKQVAIPALVLWGANGIMGKLFSMQDAWSRIYPNLVTESIPGGHFFVDQFPVETANKLLNFLETSQQIQKTLSQKP
;
A
#
# COMPACT_ATOMS: atom_id res chain seq x y z
N GLU A 1 -2.15 -10.35 17.37
CA GLU A 1 -3.59 -10.11 17.11
C GLU A 1 -3.94 -8.61 17.16
N GLY A 2 -3.31 -7.81 18.01
CA GLY A 2 -3.58 -6.37 18.13
C GLY A 2 -3.36 -5.59 16.83
N CYS A 3 -2.35 -5.94 16.02
CA CYS A 3 -2.11 -5.28 14.73
C CYS A 3 -3.20 -5.61 13.71
N LEU A 4 -3.54 -6.89 13.55
CA LEU A 4 -4.51 -7.32 12.53
C LEU A 4 -5.94 -6.89 12.87
N PHE A 5 -6.37 -7.13 14.10
CA PHE A 5 -7.77 -6.99 14.50
C PHE A 5 -8.06 -5.72 15.30
N GLY A 6 -7.03 -5.12 15.90
CA GLY A 6 -7.14 -3.85 16.59
C GLY A 6 -7.10 -2.68 15.63
N TRP A 7 -5.98 -2.00 15.54
CA TRP A 7 -5.85 -0.82 14.68
C TRP A 7 -5.88 -1.14 13.17
N GLY A 8 -5.61 -2.40 12.78
CA GLY A 8 -5.77 -2.86 11.40
C GLY A 8 -7.22 -2.92 10.92
N ALA A 9 -8.17 -2.84 11.86
CA ALA A 9 -9.61 -2.85 11.61
C ALA A 9 -10.11 -4.06 10.78
N ALA A 10 -9.48 -5.23 10.97
CA ALA A 10 -9.85 -6.46 10.31
C ALA A 10 -10.64 -7.39 11.24
N ASN A 11 -11.59 -8.13 10.67
CA ASN A 11 -12.24 -9.24 11.37
C ASN A 11 -11.42 -10.52 11.11
N PRO A 12 -11.19 -11.40 12.09
CA PRO A 12 -10.54 -12.69 11.89
C PRO A 12 -11.12 -13.52 10.73
N GLU A 13 -12.42 -13.45 10.55
CA GLU A 13 -13.15 -14.15 9.49
C GLU A 13 -12.88 -13.59 8.07
N SER A 14 -12.26 -12.42 7.97
CA SER A 14 -11.89 -11.80 6.71
C SER A 14 -10.58 -12.34 6.12
N PHE A 15 -9.86 -13.18 6.87
CA PHE A 15 -8.62 -13.78 6.42
C PHE A 15 -8.83 -15.23 6.01
N ASP A 16 -8.13 -15.64 4.98
CA ASP A 16 -7.95 -17.06 4.72
C ASP A 16 -7.27 -17.75 5.92
N SER A 17 -7.70 -18.97 6.23
CA SER A 17 -7.24 -19.68 7.43
C SER A 17 -5.76 -20.05 7.38
N GLU A 18 -5.23 -20.40 6.21
CA GLU A 18 -3.81 -20.74 6.02
C GLU A 18 -2.96 -19.47 6.14
N GLN A 19 -3.42 -18.36 5.57
CA GLN A 19 -2.75 -17.08 5.66
C GLN A 19 -2.70 -16.57 7.10
N LEU A 20 -3.80 -16.67 7.82
CA LEU A 20 -3.84 -16.28 9.23
C LEU A 20 -2.93 -17.16 10.10
N ALA A 21 -2.82 -18.46 9.79
CA ALA A 21 -1.89 -19.35 10.45
C ALA A 21 -0.44 -18.97 10.16
N ALA A 22 -0.11 -18.61 8.91
CA ALA A 22 1.21 -18.14 8.52
C ALA A 22 1.62 -16.85 9.26
N TYR A 23 0.73 -15.87 9.36
CA TYR A 23 0.95 -14.66 10.16
C TYR A 23 1.22 -15.00 11.63
N ARG A 24 0.40 -15.87 12.24
CA ARG A 24 0.61 -16.30 13.63
C ARG A 24 1.93 -17.01 13.83
N GLN A 25 2.38 -17.81 12.87
CA GLN A 25 3.68 -18.48 12.91
C GLN A 25 4.83 -17.49 12.78
N ALA A 26 4.76 -16.57 11.82
CA ALA A 26 5.79 -15.55 11.59
C ALA A 26 6.01 -14.68 12.85
N TRP A 27 4.92 -14.21 13.46
CA TRP A 27 4.99 -13.38 14.67
C TRP A 27 5.42 -14.09 15.95
N ARG A 28 5.67 -15.40 15.90
CA ARG A 28 6.34 -16.16 16.98
C ARG A 28 7.87 -16.19 16.82
N GLN A 29 8.36 -15.77 15.66
CA GLN A 29 9.79 -15.71 15.38
C GLN A 29 10.39 -14.41 15.92
N LYS A 30 11.44 -14.53 16.73
CA LYS A 30 12.11 -13.35 17.31
C LYS A 30 12.62 -12.41 16.24
N ASP A 31 13.22 -12.95 15.18
CA ASP A 31 13.80 -12.18 14.09
C ASP A 31 12.75 -11.40 13.28
N THR A 32 11.55 -11.97 13.11
CA THR A 32 10.42 -11.26 12.49
C THR A 32 10.02 -10.05 13.31
N ILE A 33 9.93 -10.20 14.63
CA ILE A 33 9.59 -9.10 15.54
C ILE A 33 10.67 -8.01 15.50
N TYR A 34 11.95 -8.40 15.57
CA TYR A 34 13.06 -7.46 15.50
C TYR A 34 13.11 -6.73 14.16
N GLY A 35 12.93 -7.45 13.05
CA GLY A 35 12.89 -6.88 11.70
C GLY A 35 11.77 -5.85 11.57
N SER A 36 10.55 -6.19 11.97
CA SER A 36 9.41 -5.26 11.94
C SER A 36 9.65 -4.01 12.79
N CYS A 37 10.23 -4.16 13.99
CA CYS A 37 10.58 -3.01 14.82
C CYS A 37 11.73 -2.18 14.23
N ALA A 38 12.65 -2.79 13.49
CA ALA A 38 13.74 -2.08 12.82
C ALA A 38 13.22 -1.25 11.66
N ASP A 39 12.27 -1.77 10.90
CA ASP A 39 11.58 -1.06 9.82
C ASP A 39 10.94 0.25 10.32
N TYR A 40 10.13 0.17 11.37
CA TYR A 40 9.55 1.38 11.99
C TYR A 40 10.59 2.38 12.52
N ARG A 41 11.74 1.90 13.00
CA ARG A 41 12.83 2.79 13.44
C ARG A 41 13.51 3.46 12.25
N ALA A 42 13.71 2.74 11.15
CA ALA A 42 14.24 3.30 9.91
C ALA A 42 13.33 4.40 9.36
N ALA A 43 12.04 4.13 9.27
CA ALA A 43 11.03 5.11 8.84
C ALA A 43 11.05 6.41 9.66
N ALA A 44 11.29 6.31 10.98
CA ALA A 44 11.37 7.48 11.86
C ALA A 44 12.73 8.20 11.88
N SER A 45 13.72 7.74 11.12
CA SER A 45 15.08 8.28 11.14
C SER A 45 15.70 8.39 9.76
N VAL A 46 16.28 7.31 9.25
CA VAL A 46 17.03 7.31 7.98
C VAL A 46 16.12 7.63 6.81
N ASP A 47 14.96 6.95 6.71
CA ASP A 47 14.03 7.13 5.61
C ASP A 47 13.46 8.55 5.60
N PHE A 48 13.14 9.08 6.77
CA PHE A 48 12.66 10.47 6.90
C PHE A 48 13.68 11.47 6.34
N SER A 49 14.97 11.30 6.65
CA SER A 49 16.02 12.19 6.14
C SER A 49 16.20 12.06 4.63
N MET A 50 16.10 10.84 4.09
CA MET A 50 16.16 10.60 2.64
C MET A 50 14.94 11.20 1.93
N ASP A 51 13.75 11.08 2.50
CA ASP A 51 12.53 11.68 1.97
C ASP A 51 12.61 13.22 1.95
N GLU A 52 13.23 13.85 2.95
CA GLU A 52 13.47 15.29 2.95
C GLU A 52 14.37 15.74 1.78
N GLU A 53 15.41 14.97 1.45
CA GLU A 53 16.28 15.25 0.30
C GLU A 53 15.53 15.10 -1.04
N ASP A 54 14.51 14.26 -1.09
CA ASP A 54 13.74 13.93 -2.28
C ASP A 54 12.45 14.76 -2.44
N LEU A 55 12.15 15.65 -1.51
CA LEU A 55 10.90 16.44 -1.47
C LEU A 55 10.51 17.13 -2.78
N ASN A 56 11.48 17.50 -3.63
CA ASN A 56 11.26 18.19 -4.89
C ASN A 56 11.43 17.30 -6.12
N LYS A 57 11.71 16.01 -5.92
CA LYS A 57 11.84 15.06 -7.03
C LYS A 57 10.46 14.55 -7.46
N GLN A 58 10.29 14.42 -8.76
CA GLN A 58 9.08 13.84 -9.35
C GLN A 58 9.40 12.57 -10.09
N VAL A 59 8.49 11.62 -10.02
CA VAL A 59 8.56 10.32 -10.69
C VAL A 59 7.47 10.29 -11.75
N ALA A 60 7.86 10.39 -13.03
CA ALA A 60 6.94 10.53 -14.16
C ALA A 60 6.25 9.23 -14.60
N ILE A 61 6.65 8.07 -14.06
CA ILE A 61 5.96 6.81 -14.34
C ILE A 61 4.53 6.84 -13.78
N PRO A 62 3.56 6.17 -14.41
CA PRO A 62 2.24 5.99 -13.83
C PRO A 62 2.33 5.32 -12.45
N ALA A 63 1.58 5.82 -11.50
CA ALA A 63 1.53 5.31 -10.13
C ALA A 63 0.09 5.04 -9.70
N LEU A 64 -0.11 3.94 -8.97
CA LEU A 64 -1.38 3.61 -8.33
C LEU A 64 -1.18 3.55 -6.83
N VAL A 65 -1.98 4.31 -6.09
CA VAL A 65 -2.06 4.25 -4.64
C VAL A 65 -3.40 3.65 -4.24
N LEU A 66 -3.34 2.52 -3.53
CA LEU A 66 -4.50 1.84 -2.95
C LEU A 66 -4.47 1.92 -1.43
N TRP A 67 -5.64 2.07 -0.82
CA TRP A 67 -5.77 2.03 0.64
C TRP A 67 -7.11 1.42 1.07
N GLY A 68 -7.14 0.91 2.30
CA GLY A 68 -8.39 0.45 2.91
C GLY A 68 -9.27 1.61 3.36
N ALA A 69 -10.49 1.71 2.83
CA ALA A 69 -11.44 2.80 3.11
C ALA A 69 -11.78 2.93 4.61
N ASN A 70 -11.78 1.81 5.33
CA ASN A 70 -12.05 1.75 6.78
C ASN A 70 -10.78 1.88 7.63
N GLY A 71 -9.60 1.89 6.98
CA GLY A 71 -8.31 2.04 7.64
C GLY A 71 -8.06 3.46 8.14
N ILE A 72 -7.09 3.60 9.05
CA ILE A 72 -6.73 4.88 9.67
C ILE A 72 -6.15 5.87 8.64
N MET A 73 -5.42 5.37 7.63
CA MET A 73 -4.74 6.22 6.64
C MET A 73 -5.73 7.05 5.83
N GLY A 74 -6.79 6.43 5.28
CA GLY A 74 -7.81 7.14 4.52
C GLY A 74 -8.67 8.10 5.35
N LYS A 75 -8.66 7.96 6.68
CA LYS A 75 -9.36 8.88 7.60
C LYS A 75 -8.53 10.09 7.96
N LEU A 76 -7.22 9.95 8.02
CA LEU A 76 -6.29 11.01 8.45
C LEU A 76 -5.71 11.81 7.29
N PHE A 77 -5.58 11.20 6.11
CA PHE A 77 -4.88 11.78 4.98
C PHE A 77 -5.71 11.71 3.70
N SER A 78 -5.61 12.75 2.87
CA SER A 78 -5.96 12.69 1.45
C SER A 78 -4.83 11.97 0.72
N MET A 79 -5.08 10.75 0.23
CA MET A 79 -4.07 10.01 -0.53
C MET A 79 -3.67 10.73 -1.81
N GLN A 80 -4.63 11.41 -2.45
CA GLN A 80 -4.36 12.24 -3.63
C GLN A 80 -3.37 13.36 -3.31
N ASP A 81 -3.61 14.13 -2.25
CA ASP A 81 -2.77 15.28 -1.91
C ASP A 81 -1.38 14.84 -1.41
N ALA A 82 -1.32 13.74 -0.68
CA ALA A 82 -0.06 13.21 -0.16
C ALA A 82 0.91 12.77 -1.28
N TRP A 83 0.39 12.20 -2.36
CA TRP A 83 1.22 11.56 -3.38
C TRP A 83 1.32 12.34 -4.71
N SER A 84 0.38 13.24 -5.01
CA SER A 84 0.34 13.95 -6.29
C SER A 84 1.56 14.83 -6.56
N ARG A 85 2.22 15.30 -5.51
CA ARG A 85 3.45 16.09 -5.66
C ARG A 85 4.61 15.27 -6.20
N ILE A 86 4.68 13.99 -5.82
CA ILE A 86 5.75 13.07 -6.22
C ILE A 86 5.39 12.40 -7.56
N TYR A 87 4.13 12.03 -7.74
CA TYR A 87 3.66 11.31 -8.91
C TYR A 87 2.64 12.15 -9.69
N PRO A 88 3.05 12.90 -10.74
CA PRO A 88 2.11 13.68 -11.57
C PRO A 88 1.09 12.80 -12.32
N ASN A 89 1.42 11.54 -12.60
CA ASN A 89 0.54 10.56 -13.26
C ASN A 89 -0.07 9.58 -12.23
N LEU A 90 -0.67 10.12 -11.19
CA LEU A 90 -1.23 9.37 -10.06
C LEU A 90 -2.68 8.96 -10.29
N VAL A 91 -2.96 7.70 -9.99
CA VAL A 91 -4.32 7.17 -9.78
C VAL A 91 -4.46 6.78 -8.31
N THR A 92 -5.55 7.18 -7.68
CA THR A 92 -5.83 6.85 -6.27
C THR A 92 -7.18 6.16 -6.16
N GLU A 93 -7.24 5.01 -5.51
CA GLU A 93 -8.47 4.27 -5.31
C GLU A 93 -8.52 3.61 -3.93
N SER A 94 -9.70 3.61 -3.31
CA SER A 94 -9.91 2.87 -2.06
C SER A 94 -10.44 1.48 -2.32
N ILE A 95 -10.09 0.55 -1.42
CA ILE A 95 -10.64 -0.80 -1.34
C ILE A 95 -11.50 -0.87 -0.06
N PRO A 96 -12.68 -1.52 -0.06
CA PRO A 96 -13.38 -1.81 1.18
C PRO A 96 -12.44 -2.58 2.12
N GLY A 97 -12.42 -2.24 3.40
CA GLY A 97 -11.55 -2.92 4.36
C GLY A 97 -10.69 -1.96 5.18
N GLY A 98 -9.91 -2.53 6.08
CA GLY A 98 -8.98 -1.83 6.96
C GLY A 98 -7.57 -1.75 6.39
N HIS A 99 -6.60 -1.73 7.28
CA HIS A 99 -5.18 -1.67 6.92
C HIS A 99 -4.72 -2.88 6.07
N PHE A 100 -5.29 -4.04 6.33
CA PHE A 100 -4.99 -5.29 5.63
C PHE A 100 -5.99 -5.59 4.52
N PHE A 101 -6.41 -4.57 3.78
CA PHE A 101 -7.41 -4.69 2.71
C PHE A 101 -7.02 -5.71 1.63
N VAL A 102 -5.74 -5.91 1.38
CA VAL A 102 -5.24 -6.91 0.41
C VAL A 102 -5.69 -8.32 0.78
N ASP A 103 -5.65 -8.65 2.06
CA ASP A 103 -6.09 -9.95 2.59
C ASP A 103 -7.61 -10.04 2.70
N GLN A 104 -8.25 -8.93 3.05
CA GLN A 104 -9.70 -8.87 3.23
C GLN A 104 -10.47 -8.87 1.91
N PHE A 105 -9.90 -8.25 0.87
CA PHE A 105 -10.51 -8.06 -0.46
C PHE A 105 -9.51 -8.37 -1.58
N PRO A 106 -8.97 -9.61 -1.64
CA PRO A 106 -7.89 -9.95 -2.58
C PRO A 106 -8.34 -9.85 -4.05
N VAL A 107 -9.55 -10.29 -4.36
CA VAL A 107 -10.08 -10.25 -5.73
C VAL A 107 -10.27 -8.81 -6.20
N GLU A 108 -10.85 -7.95 -5.39
CA GLU A 108 -11.06 -6.55 -5.73
C GLU A 108 -9.72 -5.80 -5.88
N THR A 109 -8.79 -6.07 -4.97
CA THR A 109 -7.43 -5.52 -5.05
C THR A 109 -6.74 -5.95 -6.34
N ALA A 110 -6.77 -7.24 -6.68
CA ALA A 110 -6.19 -7.77 -7.91
C ALA A 110 -6.81 -7.14 -9.17
N ASN A 111 -8.13 -6.99 -9.21
CA ASN A 111 -8.81 -6.37 -10.34
C ASN A 111 -8.38 -4.91 -10.55
N LYS A 112 -8.26 -4.12 -9.49
CA LYS A 112 -7.78 -2.73 -9.59
C LYS A 112 -6.33 -2.67 -10.07
N LEU A 113 -5.46 -3.54 -9.59
CA LEU A 113 -4.08 -3.64 -10.06
C LEU A 113 -4.00 -4.01 -11.54
N LEU A 114 -4.75 -5.02 -11.99
CA LEU A 114 -4.78 -5.45 -13.38
C LEU A 114 -5.29 -4.35 -14.31
N ASN A 115 -6.39 -3.71 -13.96
CA ASN A 115 -6.94 -2.59 -14.73
C ASN A 115 -5.94 -1.43 -14.88
N PHE A 116 -5.24 -1.09 -13.81
CA PHE A 116 -4.21 -0.07 -13.83
C PHE A 116 -3.05 -0.45 -14.76
N LEU A 117 -2.55 -1.68 -14.67
CA LEU A 117 -1.45 -2.17 -15.50
C LEU A 117 -1.82 -2.20 -16.98
N GLU A 118 -3.01 -2.67 -17.33
CA GLU A 118 -3.51 -2.70 -18.71
C GLU A 118 -3.63 -1.28 -19.30
N THR A 119 -4.22 -0.36 -18.53
CA THR A 119 -4.37 1.03 -18.96
C THR A 119 -3.01 1.71 -19.15
N SER A 120 -2.08 1.49 -18.24
CA SER A 120 -0.73 2.05 -18.30
C SER A 120 0.06 1.53 -19.50
N GLN A 121 -0.07 0.24 -19.83
CA GLN A 121 0.54 -0.34 -21.03
C GLN A 121 -0.04 0.23 -22.32
N GLN A 122 -1.33 0.48 -22.39
CA GLN A 122 -1.97 1.10 -23.56
C GLN A 122 -1.48 2.52 -23.78
N ILE A 123 -1.36 3.32 -22.71
CA ILE A 123 -0.82 4.68 -22.78
C ILE A 123 0.61 4.66 -23.31
N GLN A 124 1.47 3.79 -22.80
CA GLN A 124 2.87 3.69 -23.26
C GLN A 124 2.97 3.30 -24.73
N LYS A 125 2.18 2.34 -25.19
CA LYS A 125 2.13 1.94 -26.61
C LYS A 125 1.71 3.10 -27.51
N THR A 126 0.72 3.87 -27.10
CA THR A 126 0.22 5.02 -27.85
C THR A 126 1.28 6.14 -27.97
N LEU A 127 2.02 6.39 -26.88
CA LEU A 127 3.10 7.38 -26.87
C LEU A 127 4.29 6.96 -27.72
N SER A 128 4.61 5.66 -27.76
CA SER A 128 5.71 5.10 -28.57
C SER A 128 5.42 5.06 -30.08
N GLN A 129 4.16 5.22 -30.47
CA GLN A 129 3.71 5.18 -31.90
C GLN A 129 3.49 6.58 -32.48
N LYS A 130 3.68 7.64 -31.69
CA LYS A 130 3.67 9.00 -32.24
C LYS A 130 5.04 9.29 -32.91
N PRO A 131 5.06 9.66 -34.20
CA PRO A 131 6.27 9.98 -34.93
C PRO A 131 6.99 11.21 -34.35
#